data_3351167c53f929598631ff8de108a48a
#
_entry.id   3351167c53f929598631ff8de108a48a
#
_cell.length_a   1.000
_cell.length_b   1.000
_cell.length_c   1.000
_cell.angle_alpha   90.00
_cell.angle_beta   90.00
_cell.angle_gamma   90.00
#
_symmetry.space_group_name_H-M   'P 1'
#
loop_
_entity.id
_entity.type
_entity.pdbx_description
1 polymer ?
#
loop_
_entity_poly.entity_id
_entity_poly.type
_entity_poly.pdbx_seq_one_letter_code
_entity_poly.pdbx_strand_id
1 'polypeptide(L)'
;MTEILLQKLILYIDGNKSRIKCLSSMIISLISGSSIHQKGLALGINNKAKASSKAHRVYCFFKEFTFNYIQVAAFILNLFGEEKYIVAMDRTNWKFGKTDINILFLVIVLGKISVPVYWQSLPHSGGCSTEFMEGFLQRFIDGFGAKKIKYLLADREFMSRKWLDFLLKNKIYFVIPLKKDHKIRIKNELRTITVKKTFNDLNPLEYKTLEGVLWDKNVNFSAYKNDKNELMVLVSSLEIETNIFALYKYRWSIGERSLNCVRVGGHSLKFSLSGKKISS
;
A
#
# COMPACT_ATOMS: atom_id res chain seq x y z
N MET A 1 22.03 -12.15 -16.90
CA MET A 1 20.88 -11.55 -16.16
C MET A 1 19.94 -12.60 -15.56
N THR A 2 19.42 -13.55 -16.34
CA THR A 2 18.48 -14.59 -15.85
C THR A 2 19.07 -15.44 -14.72
N GLU A 3 20.34 -15.81 -14.79
CA GLU A 3 21.00 -16.64 -13.75
C GLU A 3 21.18 -15.85 -12.44
N ILE A 4 21.60 -14.59 -12.50
CA ILE A 4 21.74 -13.71 -11.31
C ILE A 4 20.41 -13.55 -10.60
N LEU A 5 19.32 -13.30 -11.36
CA LEU A 5 17.98 -13.21 -10.80
C LEU A 5 17.53 -14.55 -10.21
N LEU A 6 17.82 -15.65 -10.88
CA LEU A 6 17.50 -17.00 -10.40
C LEU A 6 18.17 -17.27 -9.05
N GLN A 7 19.46 -16.99 -8.92
CA GLN A 7 20.21 -17.18 -7.66
C GLN A 7 19.60 -16.32 -6.53
N LYS A 8 19.26 -15.07 -6.82
CA LYS A 8 18.58 -14.21 -5.85
C LYS A 8 17.20 -14.75 -5.45
N LEU A 9 16.38 -15.21 -6.41
CA LEU A 9 15.06 -15.75 -6.12
C LEU A 9 15.12 -17.01 -5.26
N ILE A 10 16.08 -17.90 -5.50
CA ILE A 10 16.26 -19.14 -4.72
C ILE A 10 16.57 -18.85 -3.24
N LEU A 11 17.17 -17.72 -2.92
CA LEU A 11 17.47 -17.33 -1.53
C LEU A 11 16.22 -16.94 -0.73
N TYR A 12 15.13 -16.54 -1.41
CA TYR A 12 13.95 -15.99 -0.74
C TYR A 12 12.67 -16.78 -1.01
N ILE A 13 12.56 -17.43 -2.16
CA ILE A 13 11.32 -18.08 -2.60
C ILE A 13 11.48 -19.58 -2.54
N ASP A 14 10.74 -20.22 -1.66
CA ASP A 14 10.71 -21.68 -1.58
C ASP A 14 10.02 -22.27 -2.82
N GLY A 15 10.55 -23.39 -3.27
CA GLY A 15 9.95 -24.10 -4.38
C GLY A 15 10.96 -24.94 -5.18
N ASN A 16 10.41 -25.74 -6.06
CA ASN A 16 11.24 -26.52 -6.96
C ASN A 16 12.05 -25.59 -7.88
N LYS A 17 13.37 -25.85 -8.00
CA LYS A 17 14.31 -25.06 -8.83
C LYS A 17 13.80 -24.82 -10.26
N SER A 18 13.10 -25.82 -10.86
CA SER A 18 12.52 -25.67 -12.19
C SER A 18 11.39 -24.63 -12.24
N ARG A 19 10.59 -24.51 -11.15
CA ARG A 19 9.54 -23.49 -11.00
C ARG A 19 10.15 -22.12 -10.81
N ILE A 20 11.15 -21.99 -9.93
CA ILE A 20 11.85 -20.70 -9.71
C ILE A 20 12.57 -20.24 -10.98
N LYS A 21 13.15 -21.17 -11.76
CA LYS A 21 13.72 -20.85 -13.08
C LYS A 21 12.67 -20.34 -14.06
N CYS A 22 11.47 -20.92 -14.04
CA CYS A 22 10.34 -20.43 -14.84
C CYS A 22 9.94 -19.00 -14.42
N LEU A 23 9.83 -18.74 -13.11
CA LEU A 23 9.55 -17.41 -12.55
C LEU A 23 10.61 -16.38 -12.99
N SER A 24 11.91 -16.70 -12.83
CA SER A 24 13.00 -15.85 -13.27
C SER A 24 12.91 -15.51 -14.76
N SER A 25 12.59 -16.49 -15.60
CA SER A 25 12.42 -16.28 -17.05
C SER A 25 11.23 -15.37 -17.37
N MET A 26 10.10 -15.53 -16.67
CA MET A 26 8.93 -14.67 -16.84
C MET A 26 9.23 -13.22 -16.42
N ILE A 27 9.93 -13.01 -15.30
CA ILE A 27 10.32 -11.67 -14.83
C ILE A 27 11.24 -11.00 -15.86
N ILE A 28 12.24 -11.70 -16.39
CA ILE A 28 13.11 -11.15 -17.43
C ILE A 28 12.33 -10.80 -18.69
N SER A 29 11.36 -11.64 -19.09
CA SER A 29 10.50 -11.34 -20.23
C SER A 29 9.74 -10.02 -20.03
N LEU A 30 9.17 -9.80 -18.84
CA LEU A 30 8.48 -8.54 -18.51
C LEU A 30 9.42 -7.32 -18.52
N ILE A 31 10.61 -7.46 -17.94
CA ILE A 31 11.62 -6.37 -17.94
C ILE A 31 12.03 -6.02 -19.39
N SER A 32 12.05 -7.02 -20.29
CA SER A 32 12.34 -6.82 -21.71
C SER A 32 11.15 -6.27 -22.52
N GLY A 33 10.07 -5.84 -21.86
CA GLY A 33 8.91 -5.21 -22.50
C GLY A 33 7.90 -6.18 -23.11
N SER A 34 7.96 -7.48 -22.78
CA SER A 34 7.00 -8.46 -23.25
C SER A 34 5.63 -8.30 -22.59
N SER A 35 4.60 -8.78 -23.27
CA SER A 35 3.23 -8.82 -22.74
C SER A 35 3.10 -9.77 -21.54
N ILE A 36 2.18 -9.45 -20.62
CA ILE A 36 1.84 -10.31 -19.46
C ILE A 36 1.04 -11.57 -19.84
N HIS A 37 0.61 -11.71 -21.09
CA HIS A 37 -0.03 -12.94 -21.53
C HIS A 37 0.95 -14.12 -21.52
N GLN A 38 0.42 -15.34 -21.35
CA GLN A 38 1.24 -16.56 -21.24
C GLN A 38 2.28 -16.68 -22.37
N LYS A 39 1.90 -16.36 -23.61
CA LYS A 39 2.82 -16.39 -24.77
C LYS A 39 3.93 -15.35 -24.63
N GLY A 40 3.61 -14.13 -24.17
CA GLY A 40 4.58 -13.07 -23.92
C GLY A 40 5.55 -13.45 -22.82
N LEU A 41 5.04 -13.90 -21.66
CA LEU A 41 5.86 -14.37 -20.54
C LEU A 41 6.78 -15.53 -20.92
N ALA A 42 6.31 -16.40 -21.83
CA ALA A 42 7.07 -17.56 -22.31
C ALA A 42 8.28 -17.19 -23.17
N LEU A 43 8.36 -15.97 -23.71
CA LEU A 43 9.51 -15.52 -24.52
C LEU A 43 10.83 -15.52 -23.73
N GLY A 44 10.77 -15.27 -22.41
CA GLY A 44 11.94 -15.33 -21.54
C GLY A 44 12.47 -16.76 -21.29
N ILE A 45 11.73 -17.81 -21.68
CA ILE A 45 12.18 -19.19 -21.50
C ILE A 45 13.15 -19.56 -22.62
N ASN A 46 14.44 -19.47 -22.30
CA ASN A 46 15.50 -19.81 -23.27
C ASN A 46 15.79 -21.32 -23.29
N ASN A 47 15.14 -22.04 -24.19
CA ASN A 47 15.41 -23.45 -24.52
C ASN A 47 14.91 -23.78 -25.93
N LYS A 48 15.20 -25.00 -26.43
CA LYS A 48 14.83 -25.49 -27.77
C LYS A 48 13.37 -25.95 -27.88
N ALA A 49 12.53 -25.83 -26.84
CA ALA A 49 11.15 -26.28 -26.86
C ALA A 49 10.29 -25.40 -27.78
N LYS A 50 9.20 -25.98 -28.32
CA LYS A 50 8.21 -25.25 -29.12
C LYS A 50 7.55 -24.15 -28.32
N ALA A 51 7.13 -23.07 -28.96
CA ALA A 51 6.47 -21.92 -28.33
C ALA A 51 5.22 -22.32 -27.51
N SER A 52 4.43 -23.28 -28.02
CA SER A 52 3.27 -23.84 -27.31
C SER A 52 3.66 -24.51 -25.99
N SER A 53 4.74 -25.29 -25.99
CA SER A 53 5.23 -25.97 -24.78
C SER A 53 5.77 -24.97 -23.74
N LYS A 54 6.42 -23.89 -24.18
CA LYS A 54 6.85 -22.81 -23.30
C LYS A 54 5.66 -22.08 -22.66
N ALA A 55 4.64 -21.75 -23.46
CA ALA A 55 3.41 -21.13 -22.97
C ALA A 55 2.66 -22.07 -22.01
N HIS A 56 2.58 -23.35 -22.29
CA HIS A 56 1.98 -24.34 -21.39
C HIS A 56 2.73 -24.43 -20.05
N ARG A 57 4.06 -24.31 -20.06
CA ARG A 57 4.86 -24.27 -18.82
C ARG A 57 4.51 -23.05 -17.95
N VAL A 58 4.27 -21.89 -18.54
CA VAL A 58 3.79 -20.69 -17.84
C VAL A 58 2.38 -20.94 -17.27
N TYR A 59 1.49 -21.54 -18.04
CA TYR A 59 0.16 -21.93 -17.57
C TYR A 59 0.24 -22.84 -16.33
N CYS A 60 1.02 -23.93 -16.40
CA CYS A 60 1.22 -24.85 -15.29
C CYS A 60 1.85 -24.15 -14.06
N PHE A 61 2.74 -23.18 -14.27
CA PHE A 61 3.28 -22.40 -13.19
C PHE A 61 2.18 -21.68 -12.42
N PHE A 62 1.34 -20.90 -13.07
CA PHE A 62 0.25 -20.17 -12.42
C PHE A 62 -0.84 -21.09 -11.82
N LYS A 63 -1.04 -22.26 -12.37
CA LYS A 63 -2.02 -23.24 -11.86
C LYS A 63 -1.56 -23.91 -10.57
N GLU A 64 -0.26 -24.15 -10.42
CA GLU A 64 0.26 -25.05 -9.40
C GLU A 64 1.18 -24.37 -8.38
N PHE A 65 1.74 -23.19 -8.72
CA PHE A 65 2.69 -22.52 -7.84
C PHE A 65 1.97 -21.55 -6.92
N THR A 66 2.12 -21.78 -5.62
CA THR A 66 1.57 -20.88 -4.58
C THR A 66 2.69 -20.03 -4.00
N PHE A 67 2.53 -18.72 -4.03
CA PHE A 67 3.47 -17.79 -3.43
C PHE A 67 3.27 -17.69 -1.92
N ASN A 68 4.35 -17.77 -1.17
CA ASN A 68 4.40 -17.22 0.17
C ASN A 68 4.65 -15.71 0.06
N TYR A 69 3.65 -14.89 0.33
CA TYR A 69 3.75 -13.43 0.15
C TYR A 69 4.75 -12.77 1.10
N ILE A 70 5.05 -13.37 2.25
CA ILE A 70 6.12 -12.88 3.15
C ILE A 70 7.50 -13.09 2.53
N GLN A 71 7.71 -14.20 1.82
CA GLN A 71 8.95 -14.43 1.07
C GLN A 71 9.11 -13.46 -0.09
N VAL A 72 8.01 -13.17 -0.81
CA VAL A 72 8.00 -12.13 -1.85
C VAL A 72 8.34 -10.77 -1.25
N ALA A 73 7.75 -10.41 -0.12
CA ALA A 73 8.05 -9.19 0.59
C ALA A 73 9.53 -9.12 1.01
N ALA A 74 10.10 -10.22 1.56
CA ALA A 74 11.51 -10.31 1.93
C ALA A 74 12.42 -10.08 0.73
N PHE A 75 12.12 -10.70 -0.41
CA PHE A 75 12.85 -10.49 -1.65
C PHE A 75 12.82 -9.03 -2.09
N ILE A 76 11.64 -8.40 -2.13
CA ILE A 76 11.49 -7.00 -2.56
C ILE A 76 12.21 -6.05 -1.59
N LEU A 77 12.03 -6.22 -0.27
CA LEU A 77 12.69 -5.38 0.72
C LEU A 77 14.23 -5.49 0.64
N ASN A 78 14.73 -6.69 0.35
CA ASN A 78 16.17 -6.89 0.17
C ASN A 78 16.71 -6.22 -1.09
N LEU A 79 15.93 -6.14 -2.17
CA LEU A 79 16.35 -5.45 -3.41
C LEU A 79 16.64 -3.96 -3.17
N PHE A 80 15.89 -3.32 -2.28
CA PHE A 80 16.03 -1.90 -1.99
C PHE A 80 16.97 -1.61 -0.81
N GLY A 81 17.14 -2.55 0.11
CA GLY A 81 18.15 -2.52 1.17
C GLY A 81 17.99 -1.46 2.25
N GLU A 82 16.88 -0.73 2.29
CA GLU A 82 16.64 0.31 3.29
C GLU A 82 16.42 -0.26 4.70
N GLU A 83 16.90 0.45 5.72
CA GLU A 83 16.68 0.06 7.12
C GLU A 83 15.21 0.16 7.49
N LYS A 84 14.56 1.28 7.10
CA LYS A 84 13.15 1.60 7.40
C LYS A 84 12.47 2.16 6.17
N TYR A 85 11.19 1.85 6.01
CA TYR A 85 10.38 2.30 4.89
C TYR A 85 9.20 3.17 5.34
N ILE A 86 8.89 4.21 4.57
CA ILE A 86 7.55 4.77 4.57
C ILE A 86 6.68 3.74 3.88
N VAL A 87 5.66 3.27 4.59
CA VAL A 87 4.70 2.32 4.03
C VAL A 87 3.34 2.98 3.88
N ALA A 88 2.60 2.58 2.89
CA ALA A 88 1.22 3.00 2.75
C ALA A 88 0.31 1.79 2.60
N MET A 89 -0.84 1.84 3.27
CA MET A 89 -1.91 0.87 3.10
C MET A 89 -2.94 1.45 2.16
N ASP A 90 -3.32 0.66 1.18
CA ASP A 90 -4.37 1.00 0.23
C ASP A 90 -5.16 -0.24 -0.17
N ARG A 91 -6.37 -0.04 -0.64
CA ARG A 91 -7.27 -1.10 -1.03
C ARG A 91 -7.78 -0.86 -2.45
N THR A 92 -7.71 -1.88 -3.26
CA THR A 92 -8.36 -1.86 -4.57
C THR A 92 -9.67 -2.61 -4.52
N ASN A 93 -10.66 -2.07 -5.18
CA ASN A 93 -11.94 -2.74 -5.40
C ASN A 93 -12.32 -2.59 -6.88
N TRP A 94 -12.31 -3.68 -7.63
CA TRP A 94 -12.66 -3.72 -9.04
C TRP A 94 -13.40 -5.00 -9.39
N LYS A 95 -14.05 -5.03 -10.55
CA LYS A 95 -14.81 -6.19 -11.02
C LYS A 95 -14.12 -6.84 -12.19
N PHE A 96 -14.03 -8.16 -12.15
CA PHE A 96 -13.70 -8.99 -13.29
C PHE A 96 -14.93 -9.80 -13.67
N GLY A 97 -15.66 -9.33 -14.68
CA GLY A 97 -16.98 -9.86 -14.99
C GLY A 97 -17.96 -9.62 -13.83
N LYS A 98 -18.49 -10.70 -13.27
CA LYS A 98 -19.40 -10.66 -12.08
C LYS A 98 -18.65 -10.78 -10.74
N THR A 99 -17.33 -11.03 -10.76
CA THR A 99 -16.53 -11.27 -9.56
C THR A 99 -15.93 -9.97 -9.06
N ASP A 100 -16.17 -9.62 -7.79
CA ASP A 100 -15.49 -8.53 -7.12
C ASP A 100 -14.08 -8.98 -6.72
N ILE A 101 -13.09 -8.18 -7.09
CA ILE A 101 -11.70 -8.37 -6.69
C ILE A 101 -11.35 -7.24 -5.74
N ASN A 102 -11.14 -7.60 -4.49
CA ASN A 102 -10.85 -6.68 -3.40
C ASN A 102 -9.54 -7.10 -2.75
N ILE A 103 -8.52 -6.25 -2.85
CA ILE A 103 -7.17 -6.58 -2.37
C ILE A 103 -6.66 -5.44 -1.49
N LEU A 104 -6.20 -5.79 -0.30
CA LEU A 104 -5.46 -4.90 0.58
C LEU A 104 -3.98 -5.00 0.27
N PHE A 105 -3.33 -3.85 0.07
CA PHE A 105 -1.91 -3.74 -0.24
C PHE A 105 -1.14 -3.02 0.86
N LEU A 106 0.07 -3.48 1.12
CA LEU A 106 1.11 -2.72 1.79
C LEU A 106 2.16 -2.35 0.74
N VAL A 107 2.40 -1.06 0.60
CA VAL A 107 3.27 -0.48 -0.43
C VAL A 107 4.41 0.24 0.26
N ILE A 108 5.64 0.06 -0.18
CA ILE A 108 6.76 0.92 0.23
C ILE A 108 6.88 2.11 -0.71
N VAL A 109 7.22 3.26 -0.16
CA VAL A 109 7.41 4.50 -0.90
C VAL A 109 8.89 4.80 -1.00
N LEU A 110 9.40 4.91 -2.22
CA LEU A 110 10.80 5.14 -2.56
C LEU A 110 10.90 6.40 -3.44
N GLY A 111 10.99 7.56 -2.80
CA GLY A 111 10.94 8.84 -3.50
C GLY A 111 9.62 9.03 -4.27
N LYS A 112 9.70 8.98 -5.61
CA LYS A 112 8.52 9.12 -6.49
C LYS A 112 7.90 7.78 -6.92
N ILE A 113 8.44 6.65 -6.46
CA ILE A 113 8.00 5.31 -6.85
C ILE A 113 7.34 4.65 -5.64
N SER A 114 6.26 3.93 -5.88
CA SER A 114 5.60 3.09 -4.88
C SER A 114 5.61 1.64 -5.35
N VAL A 115 6.07 0.75 -4.49
CA VAL A 115 6.24 -0.67 -4.80
C VAL A 115 5.40 -1.52 -3.85
N PRO A 116 4.41 -2.28 -4.35
CA PRO A 116 3.68 -3.24 -3.53
C PRO A 116 4.65 -4.30 -3.00
N VAL A 117 4.68 -4.49 -1.69
CA VAL A 117 5.55 -5.47 -1.03
C VAL A 117 4.77 -6.63 -0.41
N TYR A 118 3.56 -6.37 0.04
CA TYR A 118 2.71 -7.38 0.65
C TYR A 118 1.25 -7.10 0.29
N TRP A 119 0.46 -8.14 0.01
CA TRP A 119 -0.95 -8.00 -0.32
C TRP A 119 -1.75 -9.23 0.10
N GLN A 120 -3.04 -9.03 0.28
CA GLN A 120 -3.99 -10.09 0.59
C GLN A 120 -5.37 -9.79 0.00
N SER A 121 -5.98 -10.78 -0.64
CA SER A 121 -7.36 -10.67 -1.12
C SER A 121 -8.33 -10.69 0.06
N LEU A 122 -9.35 -9.83 0.02
CA LEU A 122 -10.47 -9.88 0.92
C LEU A 122 -11.52 -10.86 0.38
N PRO A 123 -12.19 -11.63 1.25
CA PRO A 123 -13.17 -12.64 0.83
C PRO A 123 -14.52 -12.05 0.40
N HIS A 124 -14.69 -10.72 0.51
CA HIS A 124 -15.95 -10.03 0.23
C HIS A 124 -15.72 -8.68 -0.44
N SER A 125 -16.77 -8.15 -1.07
CA SER A 125 -16.83 -6.75 -1.52
C SER A 125 -17.05 -5.81 -0.34
N GLY A 126 -16.66 -4.53 -0.50
CA GLY A 126 -16.87 -3.50 0.53
C GLY A 126 -15.63 -3.22 1.38
N GLY A 127 -15.85 -2.60 2.55
CA GLY A 127 -14.78 -2.15 3.44
C GLY A 127 -13.97 -3.30 4.06
N CYS A 128 -12.78 -2.97 4.55
CA CYS A 128 -11.94 -3.91 5.28
C CYS A 128 -12.27 -3.83 6.78
N SER A 129 -12.48 -4.96 7.44
CA SER A 129 -12.67 -4.96 8.90
C SER A 129 -11.36 -4.63 9.62
N THR A 130 -11.48 -4.06 10.82
CA THR A 130 -10.28 -3.72 11.61
C THR A 130 -9.48 -4.96 11.97
N GLU A 131 -10.13 -6.06 12.29
CA GLU A 131 -9.50 -7.34 12.61
C GLU A 131 -8.69 -7.89 11.43
N PHE A 132 -9.21 -7.73 10.21
CA PHE A 132 -8.46 -8.13 9.01
C PHE A 132 -7.23 -7.25 8.79
N MET A 133 -7.36 -5.92 8.98
CA MET A 133 -6.24 -4.98 8.87
C MET A 133 -5.14 -5.28 9.91
N GLU A 134 -5.54 -5.53 11.16
CA GLU A 134 -4.62 -5.90 12.24
C GLU A 134 -3.87 -7.20 11.90
N GLY A 135 -4.60 -8.25 11.52
CA GLY A 135 -4.00 -9.53 11.13
C GLY A 135 -3.10 -9.41 9.88
N PHE A 136 -3.46 -8.54 8.93
CA PHE A 136 -2.65 -8.27 7.75
C PHE A 136 -1.33 -7.59 8.11
N LEU A 137 -1.36 -6.51 8.89
CA LEU A 137 -0.15 -5.79 9.28
C LEU A 137 0.67 -6.58 10.30
N GLN A 138 0.02 -7.35 11.19
CA GLN A 138 0.71 -8.20 12.16
C GLN A 138 1.59 -9.25 11.47
N ARG A 139 1.10 -9.91 10.40
CA ARG A 139 1.92 -10.86 9.62
C ARG A 139 3.16 -10.21 9.02
N PHE A 140 3.06 -8.96 8.57
CA PHE A 140 4.23 -8.21 8.10
C PHE A 140 5.19 -7.89 9.26
N ILE A 141 4.65 -7.49 10.42
CA ILE A 141 5.44 -7.22 11.63
C ILE A 141 6.15 -8.48 12.13
N ASP A 142 5.48 -9.62 12.12
CA ASP A 142 6.04 -10.91 12.54
C ASP A 142 7.21 -11.32 11.64
N GLY A 143 7.12 -11.03 10.34
CA GLY A 143 8.18 -11.35 9.38
C GLY A 143 9.37 -10.39 9.40
N PHE A 144 9.16 -9.10 9.68
CA PHE A 144 10.17 -8.05 9.46
C PHE A 144 10.40 -7.13 10.66
N GLY A 145 9.55 -7.19 11.67
CA GLY A 145 9.54 -6.30 12.82
C GLY A 145 8.86 -4.95 12.54
N ALA A 146 8.20 -4.39 13.55
CA ALA A 146 7.57 -3.07 13.47
C ALA A 146 8.57 -1.95 13.15
N LYS A 147 9.83 -2.08 13.58
CA LYS A 147 10.91 -1.12 13.33
C LYS A 147 11.22 -0.92 11.84
N LYS A 148 10.84 -1.87 10.98
CA LYS A 148 11.00 -1.75 9.52
C LYS A 148 10.05 -0.69 8.93
N ILE A 149 8.99 -0.34 9.65
CA ILE A 149 8.05 0.72 9.29
C ILE A 149 8.52 2.04 9.90
N LYS A 150 8.94 2.98 9.04
CA LYS A 150 9.28 4.34 9.46
C LYS A 150 8.02 5.14 9.77
N TYR A 151 7.08 5.16 8.83
CA TYR A 151 5.76 5.78 8.94
C TYR A 151 4.74 4.93 8.18
N LEU A 152 3.52 4.84 8.71
CA LEU A 152 2.39 4.23 8.04
C LEU A 152 1.42 5.30 7.57
N LEU A 153 1.13 5.31 6.28
CA LEU A 153 0.15 6.18 5.64
C LEU A 153 -1.05 5.33 5.24
N ALA A 154 -2.26 5.82 5.48
CA ALA A 154 -3.46 5.10 5.07
C ALA A 154 -4.58 6.07 4.69
N ASP A 155 -5.62 5.59 4.00
CA ASP A 155 -6.78 6.40 3.70
C ASP A 155 -7.72 6.48 4.90
N ARG A 156 -8.64 7.42 4.84
CA ARG A 156 -9.64 7.70 5.87
C ARG A 156 -10.53 6.50 6.23
N GLU A 157 -10.73 5.56 5.29
CA GLU A 157 -11.50 4.35 5.54
C GLU A 157 -10.86 3.44 6.61
N PHE A 158 -9.54 3.54 6.80
CA PHE A 158 -8.79 2.75 7.78
C PHE A 158 -8.83 3.33 9.20
N MET A 159 -9.43 4.51 9.41
CA MET A 159 -9.46 5.13 10.74
C MET A 159 -10.55 4.52 11.62
N SER A 160 -10.15 3.81 12.66
CA SER A 160 -11.01 3.28 13.73
C SER A 160 -10.28 3.28 15.08
N ARG A 161 -11.04 3.23 16.19
CA ARG A 161 -10.45 3.19 17.55
C ARG A 161 -9.50 1.99 17.73
N LYS A 162 -9.98 0.78 17.38
CA LYS A 162 -9.17 -0.45 17.48
C LYS A 162 -7.89 -0.37 16.66
N TRP A 163 -7.98 0.14 15.41
CA TRP A 163 -6.82 0.32 14.55
C TRP A 163 -5.79 1.28 15.15
N LEU A 164 -6.26 2.41 15.71
CA LEU A 164 -5.40 3.36 16.40
C LEU A 164 -4.69 2.71 17.59
N ASP A 165 -5.43 1.95 18.41
CA ASP A 165 -4.88 1.19 19.54
C ASP A 165 -3.81 0.19 19.09
N PHE A 166 -4.05 -0.52 18.00
CA PHE A 166 -3.10 -1.47 17.42
C PHE A 166 -1.80 -0.78 16.96
N LEU A 167 -1.89 0.34 16.24
CA LEU A 167 -0.72 1.08 15.77
C LEU A 167 0.12 1.62 16.94
N LEU A 168 -0.51 2.21 17.93
CA LEU A 168 0.17 2.75 19.12
C LEU A 168 0.82 1.66 19.96
N LYS A 169 0.13 0.52 20.16
CA LYS A 169 0.67 -0.66 20.87
C LYS A 169 1.94 -1.19 20.20
N ASN A 170 1.97 -1.22 18.88
CA ASN A 170 3.11 -1.67 18.10
C ASN A 170 4.17 -0.57 17.87
N LYS A 171 4.00 0.63 18.44
CA LYS A 171 4.90 1.78 18.30
C LYS A 171 5.11 2.17 16.83
N ILE A 172 4.06 2.08 16.02
CA ILE A 172 4.07 2.45 14.61
C ILE A 172 3.61 3.90 14.49
N TYR A 173 4.49 4.74 13.99
CA TYR A 173 4.13 6.11 13.63
C TYR A 173 3.23 6.13 12.41
N PHE A 174 2.16 6.94 12.43
CA PHE A 174 1.17 6.96 11.36
C PHE A 174 0.71 8.37 10.99
N VAL A 175 0.16 8.50 9.78
CA VAL A 175 -0.58 9.68 9.32
C VAL A 175 -1.81 9.20 8.55
N ILE A 176 -3.00 9.52 9.07
CA ILE A 176 -4.28 9.06 8.52
C ILE A 176 -5.29 10.22 8.55
N PRO A 177 -6.09 10.46 7.48
CA PRO A 177 -7.11 11.49 7.48
C PRO A 177 -8.25 11.15 8.45
N LEU A 178 -8.79 12.19 9.09
CA LEU A 178 -9.92 12.09 9.99
C LEU A 178 -11.19 12.71 9.36
N LYS A 179 -12.34 12.09 9.62
CA LYS A 179 -13.63 12.66 9.21
C LYS A 179 -13.95 13.91 10.04
N LYS A 180 -14.62 14.89 9.42
CA LYS A 180 -14.93 16.20 10.02
C LYS A 180 -15.92 16.13 11.18
N ASP A 181 -16.71 15.07 11.25
CA ASP A 181 -17.73 14.80 12.25
C ASP A 181 -17.20 14.09 13.51
N HIS A 182 -15.97 13.57 13.46
CA HIS A 182 -15.35 12.97 14.65
C HIS A 182 -15.22 14.00 15.78
N LYS A 183 -15.48 13.52 17.00
CA LYS A 183 -15.30 14.30 18.22
C LYS A 183 -13.88 14.16 18.73
N ILE A 184 -13.22 15.26 18.98
CA ILE A 184 -11.85 15.35 19.50
C ILE A 184 -11.82 16.29 20.71
N ARG A 185 -10.82 16.11 21.55
CA ARG A 185 -10.53 17.02 22.67
C ARG A 185 -9.12 17.57 22.50
N ILE A 186 -9.00 18.88 22.42
CA ILE A 186 -7.68 19.54 22.34
C ILE A 186 -7.01 19.55 23.72
N LYS A 187 -5.71 19.49 23.75
CA LYS A 187 -4.91 19.55 24.96
C LYS A 187 -5.27 20.82 25.75
N ASN A 188 -5.42 20.66 27.06
CA ASN A 188 -5.85 21.71 28.00
C ASN A 188 -7.32 22.17 27.85
N GLU A 189 -8.11 21.55 26.98
CA GLU A 189 -9.56 21.79 26.92
C GLU A 189 -10.33 20.66 27.62
N LEU A 190 -11.40 21.06 28.34
CA LEU A 190 -12.28 20.08 29.01
C LEU A 190 -13.35 19.52 28.06
N ARG A 191 -13.72 20.28 27.05
CA ARG A 191 -14.84 19.94 26.17
C ARG A 191 -14.36 19.16 24.96
N THR A 192 -15.15 18.16 24.58
CA THR A 192 -15.01 17.41 23.34
C THR A 192 -15.87 18.05 22.26
N ILE A 193 -15.27 18.46 21.16
CA ILE A 193 -15.96 19.11 20.03
C ILE A 193 -15.63 18.41 18.71
N THR A 194 -16.42 18.67 17.68
CA THR A 194 -16.15 18.04 16.37
C THR A 194 -14.93 18.68 15.69
N VAL A 195 -14.22 17.88 14.90
CA VAL A 195 -13.09 18.34 14.06
C VAL A 195 -13.48 19.58 13.26
N LYS A 196 -14.69 19.58 12.65
CA LYS A 196 -15.18 20.73 11.87
C LYS A 196 -15.25 22.01 12.71
N LYS A 197 -15.74 21.93 13.94
CA LYS A 197 -15.85 23.09 14.84
C LYS A 197 -14.48 23.55 15.35
N THR A 198 -13.58 22.60 15.66
CA THR A 198 -12.22 22.89 16.13
C THR A 198 -11.40 23.74 15.15
N PHE A 199 -11.58 23.51 13.84
CA PHE A 199 -10.82 24.18 12.79
C PHE A 199 -11.68 25.11 11.94
N ASN A 200 -12.80 25.59 12.48
CA ASN A 200 -13.72 26.47 11.73
C ASN A 200 -13.11 27.84 11.41
N ASP A 201 -12.27 28.33 12.30
CA ASP A 201 -11.56 29.61 12.24
C ASP A 201 -10.35 29.63 11.28
N LEU A 202 -9.97 28.48 10.73
CA LEU A 202 -8.86 28.37 9.79
C LEU A 202 -9.23 29.04 8.45
N ASN A 203 -8.38 29.95 7.97
CA ASN A 203 -8.56 30.58 6.66
C ASN A 203 -8.10 29.69 5.51
N PRO A 204 -8.56 29.93 4.26
CA PRO A 204 -8.02 29.25 3.09
C PRO A 204 -6.50 29.37 3.00
N LEU A 205 -5.83 28.27 2.60
CA LEU A 205 -4.38 28.12 2.48
C LEU A 205 -3.60 28.14 3.80
N GLU A 206 -4.29 28.15 4.93
CA GLU A 206 -3.67 28.06 6.26
C GLU A 206 -3.52 26.62 6.75
N TYR A 207 -2.50 26.44 7.61
CA TYR A 207 -2.20 25.22 8.35
C TYR A 207 -2.30 25.47 9.84
N LYS A 208 -2.88 24.54 10.58
CA LYS A 208 -2.94 24.57 12.04
C LYS A 208 -2.70 23.18 12.59
N THR A 209 -1.75 23.04 13.53
CA THR A 209 -1.52 21.75 14.21
C THR A 209 -1.79 21.91 15.68
N LEU A 210 -2.51 20.97 16.28
CA LEU A 210 -2.93 20.95 17.66
C LEU A 210 -2.68 19.58 18.27
N GLU A 211 -2.18 19.54 19.50
CA GLU A 211 -2.16 18.34 20.31
C GLU A 211 -3.55 18.08 20.90
N GLY A 212 -3.91 16.82 21.03
CA GLY A 212 -5.17 16.48 21.67
C GLY A 212 -5.40 14.98 21.80
N VAL A 213 -6.65 14.65 22.04
CA VAL A 213 -7.09 13.28 22.35
C VAL A 213 -8.16 12.84 21.38
N LEU A 214 -7.94 11.66 20.77
CA LEU A 214 -8.91 10.93 19.98
C LEU A 214 -9.11 9.54 20.61
N TRP A 215 -10.35 9.22 21.04
CA TRP A 215 -10.68 7.93 21.67
C TRP A 215 -9.72 7.58 22.84
N ASP A 216 -9.46 8.54 23.72
CA ASP A 216 -8.57 8.42 24.89
C ASP A 216 -7.08 8.25 24.57
N LYS A 217 -6.66 8.49 23.33
CA LYS A 217 -5.26 8.46 22.92
C LYS A 217 -4.74 9.84 22.57
N ASN A 218 -3.54 10.15 23.04
CA ASN A 218 -2.83 11.35 22.68
C ASN A 218 -2.35 11.27 21.23
N VAL A 219 -2.72 12.25 20.43
CA VAL A 219 -2.38 12.35 19.01
C VAL A 219 -2.28 13.81 18.60
N ASN A 220 -1.69 14.07 17.45
CA ASN A 220 -1.63 15.38 16.83
C ASN A 220 -2.64 15.47 15.69
N PHE A 221 -3.34 16.61 15.62
CA PHE A 221 -4.29 16.95 14.57
C PHE A 221 -3.70 18.07 13.74
N SER A 222 -3.43 17.84 12.48
CA SER A 222 -3.02 18.89 11.55
C SER A 222 -4.10 19.14 10.53
N ALA A 223 -4.55 20.36 10.46
CA ALA A 223 -5.58 20.84 9.57
C ALA A 223 -5.01 21.72 8.47
N TYR A 224 -5.56 21.62 7.30
CA TYR A 224 -5.31 22.47 6.15
C TYR A 224 -6.62 22.77 5.45
N LYS A 225 -6.80 24.01 5.05
CA LYS A 225 -7.93 24.44 4.24
C LYS A 225 -7.43 24.86 2.85
N ASN A 226 -7.93 24.22 1.80
CA ASN A 226 -7.50 24.56 0.45
C ASN A 226 -8.13 25.88 -0.05
N ASP A 227 -7.77 26.30 -1.25
CA ASP A 227 -8.30 27.50 -1.93
C ASP A 227 -9.83 27.47 -2.13
N LYS A 228 -10.41 26.27 -2.21
CA LYS A 228 -11.85 26.04 -2.29
C LYS A 228 -12.55 25.97 -0.93
N ASN A 229 -11.87 26.36 0.14
CA ASN A 229 -12.37 26.30 1.51
C ASN A 229 -12.70 24.86 2.01
N GLU A 230 -12.09 23.84 1.39
CA GLU A 230 -12.27 22.46 1.82
C GLU A 230 -11.27 22.11 2.93
N LEU A 231 -11.78 21.73 4.08
CA LEU A 231 -10.97 21.34 5.24
C LEU A 231 -10.50 19.90 5.09
N MET A 232 -9.19 19.68 5.23
CA MET A 232 -8.55 18.38 5.40
C MET A 232 -7.90 18.32 6.77
N VAL A 233 -8.12 17.24 7.52
CA VAL A 233 -7.49 17.03 8.82
C VAL A 233 -6.82 15.67 8.84
N LEU A 234 -5.55 15.66 9.21
CA LEU A 234 -4.73 14.48 9.40
C LEU A 234 -4.51 14.24 10.89
N VAL A 235 -4.62 13.01 11.31
CA VAL A 235 -4.23 12.53 12.64
C VAL A 235 -2.89 11.85 12.54
N SER A 236 -1.98 12.17 13.46
CA SER A 236 -0.65 11.55 13.51
C SER A 236 -0.19 11.29 14.93
N SER A 237 0.70 10.32 15.08
CA SER A 237 1.51 10.11 16.28
C SER A 237 2.91 10.71 16.17
N LEU A 238 3.16 11.53 15.14
CA LEU A 238 4.44 12.21 14.90
C LEU A 238 4.51 13.53 15.68
N GLU A 239 5.72 14.02 15.91
CA GLU A 239 5.96 15.31 16.52
C GLU A 239 5.34 16.46 15.70
N ILE A 240 4.97 17.55 16.39
CA ILE A 240 4.23 18.68 15.80
C ILE A 240 5.01 19.36 14.66
N GLU A 241 6.34 19.43 14.80
CA GLU A 241 7.24 20.05 13.82
C GLU A 241 7.32 19.27 12.49
N THR A 242 6.84 18.03 12.47
CA THR A 242 6.86 17.21 11.24
C THR A 242 5.88 17.76 10.22
N ASN A 243 6.35 18.05 9.01
CA ASN A 243 5.47 18.42 7.90
C ASN A 243 4.68 17.22 7.40
N ILE A 244 3.59 16.90 8.12
CA ILE A 244 2.80 15.69 7.85
C ILE A 244 1.99 15.77 6.55
N PHE A 245 1.68 16.96 6.02
CA PHE A 245 1.02 17.09 4.72
C PHE A 245 1.97 16.73 3.58
N ALA A 246 3.24 17.15 3.66
CA ALA A 246 4.25 16.71 2.70
C ALA A 246 4.46 15.19 2.76
N LEU A 247 4.49 14.63 3.97
CA LEU A 247 4.58 13.18 4.18
C LEU A 247 3.34 12.46 3.62
N TYR A 248 2.14 12.97 3.86
CA TYR A 248 0.90 12.34 3.40
C TYR A 248 0.75 12.39 1.87
N LYS A 249 1.36 13.36 1.18
CA LYS A 249 1.38 13.38 -0.30
C LYS A 249 1.98 12.12 -0.92
N TYR A 250 2.89 11.42 -0.23
CA TYR A 250 3.43 10.15 -0.71
C TYR A 250 2.34 9.08 -0.87
N ARG A 251 1.25 9.11 -0.10
CA ARG A 251 0.14 8.18 -0.28
C ARG A 251 -0.53 8.34 -1.66
N TRP A 252 -0.66 9.55 -2.15
CA TRP A 252 -1.28 9.79 -3.46
C TRP A 252 -0.41 9.35 -4.64
N SER A 253 0.90 9.27 -4.44
CA SER A 253 1.80 8.73 -5.48
C SER A 253 1.53 7.24 -5.79
N ILE A 254 0.82 6.53 -4.91
CA ILE A 254 0.43 5.12 -5.10
C ILE A 254 -0.60 5.02 -6.25
N GLY A 255 -1.58 5.92 -6.29
CA GLY A 255 -2.69 5.86 -7.24
C GLY A 255 -2.34 6.25 -8.67
N GLU A 256 -1.41 7.18 -8.85
CA GLU A 256 -1.13 7.73 -10.18
C GLU A 256 -0.06 6.96 -10.97
N ARG A 257 0.84 6.23 -10.32
CA ARG A 257 2.01 5.63 -11.00
C ARG A 257 2.20 4.14 -10.78
N SER A 258 1.89 3.59 -9.61
CA SER A 258 2.15 2.16 -9.32
C SER A 258 1.21 1.21 -10.04
N LEU A 259 -0.01 1.64 -10.32
CA LEU A 259 -1.03 0.84 -10.99
C LEU A 259 -1.01 0.99 -12.52
N ASN A 260 -0.29 1.98 -13.06
CA ASN A 260 -0.06 2.12 -14.49
C ASN A 260 0.91 1.07 -15.06
N CYS A 261 1.62 0.34 -14.23
CA CYS A 261 2.51 -0.75 -14.67
C CYS A 261 1.77 -2.02 -15.11
N VAL A 262 0.48 -2.16 -14.82
CA VAL A 262 -0.31 -3.31 -15.25
C VAL A 262 -1.18 -2.92 -16.47
N ARG A 263 -0.57 -2.64 -17.61
CA ARG A 263 -1.26 -2.67 -18.91
C ARG A 263 -1.48 -4.11 -19.33
N VAL A 264 -2.65 -4.64 -19.03
CA VAL A 264 -3.09 -5.93 -19.54
C VAL A 264 -3.72 -5.72 -20.91
N GLY A 265 -3.02 -6.14 -21.95
CA GLY A 265 -3.58 -6.44 -23.27
C GLY A 265 -4.46 -5.35 -23.87
N GLY A 266 -3.90 -4.19 -24.25
CA GLY A 266 -4.60 -3.18 -25.07
C GLY A 266 -5.76 -2.44 -24.39
N HIS A 267 -6.25 -2.89 -23.26
CA HIS A 267 -7.23 -2.20 -22.42
C HIS A 267 -6.55 -1.59 -21.20
N SER A 268 -6.59 -0.27 -21.11
CA SER A 268 -6.19 0.46 -19.91
C SER A 268 -7.11 0.02 -18.77
N LEU A 269 -6.63 -0.83 -17.88
CA LEU A 269 -7.21 -1.00 -16.55
C LEU A 269 -6.97 0.31 -15.80
N LYS A 270 -7.86 1.25 -15.96
CA LYS A 270 -7.92 2.42 -15.10
C LYS A 270 -8.37 1.90 -13.74
N PHE A 271 -7.43 1.70 -12.83
CA PHE A 271 -7.73 1.64 -11.42
C PHE A 271 -8.26 3.03 -11.02
N SER A 272 -9.56 3.16 -11.03
CA SER A 272 -10.23 4.34 -10.48
C SER A 272 -10.15 4.23 -8.97
N LEU A 273 -9.09 4.78 -8.41
CA LEU A 273 -9.15 5.21 -7.02
C LEU A 273 -10.21 6.30 -6.97
N SER A 274 -11.26 6.10 -6.19
CA SER A 274 -12.32 7.07 -5.95
C SER A 274 -11.77 8.27 -5.15
N GLY A 275 -10.98 9.09 -5.83
CA GLY A 275 -10.55 10.40 -5.41
C GLY A 275 -10.85 11.35 -6.57
N LYS A 276 -11.89 12.18 -6.41
CA LYS A 276 -12.18 13.26 -7.34
C LYS A 276 -10.87 13.97 -7.71
N LYS A 277 -10.58 14.04 -9.01
CA LYS A 277 -9.54 14.91 -9.55
C LYS A 277 -9.64 16.28 -8.88
N ILE A 278 -8.62 16.67 -8.16
CA ILE A 278 -8.32 18.07 -7.91
C ILE A 278 -7.55 18.48 -9.16
N SER A 279 -8.24 19.13 -10.08
CA SER A 279 -7.64 19.79 -11.22
C SER A 279 -6.66 20.85 -10.70
N SER A 280 -5.49 20.83 -11.28
CA SER A 280 -4.42 21.83 -11.14
C SER A 280 -4.90 23.25 -11.14
#